data_154cd3c2b6923c07b084ca207d7786e5
#
_entry.id   154cd3c2b6923c07b084ca207d7786e5
#
_cell.length_a   1.000
_cell.length_b   1.000
_cell.length_c   1.000
_cell.angle_alpha   90.00
_cell.angle_beta   90.00
_cell.angle_gamma   90.00
#
_symmetry.space_group_name_H-M   'P 1'
#
loop_
_entity.id
_entity.type
_entity.pdbx_description
1 polymer ?
#
loop_
_entity_poly.entity_id
_entity_poly.type
_entity_poly.pdbx_seq_one_letter_code
_entity_poly.pdbx_strand_id
1 'polypeptide(L)'
;MRQPIIGALLGLAALVAVAMQAAADGPPGKMCGGIAGVQCGDGQFCEFAVGICGRGDQSGVCEPKPEACTFDFRPVCGCDGKTYGNDCQRRAAGVGKEKDGECRS
;
A
#
# COMPACT_ATOMS: atom_id res chain seq x y z
N MET A 1 43.63 27.02 -28.54
CA MET A 1 43.31 26.60 -28.36
C MET A 1 42.56 25.82 -27.72
N ARG A 2 42.31 25.69 -27.54
CA ARG A 2 41.81 25.09 -27.12
C ARG A 2 41.08 24.70 -26.45
N GLN A 3 40.65 24.29 -26.15
CA GLN A 3 40.11 23.88 -25.60
C GLN A 3 39.21 23.62 -25.15
N PRO A 4 38.85 23.69 -25.01
CA PRO A 4 37.83 23.74 -24.54
C PRO A 4 37.08 22.71 -24.42
N ILE A 5 36.61 22.53 -24.56
CA ILE A 5 35.92 21.55 -24.58
C ILE A 5 35.52 20.87 -23.60
N ILE A 6 35.85 20.64 -23.47
CA ILE A 6 35.73 20.04 -22.50
C ILE A 6 34.71 19.97 -21.70
N GLY A 7 34.54 20.48 -21.06
CA GLY A 7 33.58 20.48 -20.15
C GLY A 7 32.44 19.71 -20.48
N ALA A 8 32.04 19.90 -21.34
CA ALA A 8 30.92 19.24 -21.76
C ALA A 8 30.58 18.12 -20.94
N LEU A 9 30.84 17.25 -21.18
CA LEU A 9 30.52 16.12 -20.60
C LEU A 9 29.93 16.05 -19.35
N LEU A 10 30.26 16.49 -18.65
CA LEU A 10 29.79 16.47 -17.42
C LEU A 10 28.40 16.36 -17.23
N GLY A 11 27.75 17.03 -17.60
CA GLY A 11 26.38 17.09 -17.29
C GLY A 11 25.70 15.79 -17.24
N LEU A 12 26.00 15.00 -18.00
CA LEU A 12 25.36 13.81 -18.05
C LEU A 12 25.25 13.11 -16.81
N ALA A 13 26.11 13.01 -16.14
CA ALA A 13 26.07 12.26 -14.96
C ALA A 13 24.82 12.46 -14.17
N ALA A 14 24.38 13.55 -14.10
CA ALA A 14 23.25 13.84 -13.29
C ALA A 14 22.01 13.03 -13.53
N LEU A 15 21.72 12.75 -14.65
CA LEU A 15 20.57 12.05 -14.94
C LEU A 15 20.37 10.78 -14.27
N VAL A 16 21.27 10.07 -14.22
CA VAL A 16 21.19 8.84 -13.64
C VAL A 16 20.53 8.77 -12.31
N ALA A 17 20.83 9.60 -11.47
CA ALA A 17 20.32 9.56 -10.17
C ALA A 17 18.84 9.41 -10.03
N VAL A 18 18.12 9.96 -10.82
CA VAL A 18 16.75 9.91 -10.77
C VAL A 18 16.10 8.56 -10.75
N ALA A 19 16.48 7.75 -11.52
CA ALA A 19 15.87 6.48 -11.63
C ALA A 19 15.76 5.68 -10.35
N MET A 20 16.59 5.87 -9.47
CA MET A 20 16.53 5.10 -8.31
C MET A 20 15.38 5.22 -7.42
N GLN A 21 14.81 6.30 -7.34
CA GLN A 21 13.74 6.46 -6.44
C GLN A 21 12.57 5.58 -6.65
N ALA A 22 12.30 5.24 -7.80
CA ALA A 22 11.14 4.48 -8.08
C ALA A 22 11.11 3.14 -7.38
N ALA A 23 12.20 2.63 -7.04
CA ALA A 23 12.25 1.33 -6.46
C ALA A 23 11.89 1.28 -5.00
N ALA A 24 11.84 2.40 -4.36
CA ALA A 24 11.63 2.43 -2.94
C ALA A 24 10.30 1.93 -2.45
N ASP A 25 9.26 2.14 -3.17
CA ASP A 25 7.95 1.78 -2.69
C ASP A 25 7.53 0.34 -2.88
N GLY A 26 8.08 -0.33 -3.74
CA GLY A 26 7.67 -1.68 -4.04
C GLY A 26 6.35 -1.74 -4.77
N PRO A 27 6.07 -2.79 -5.45
CA PRO A 27 4.85 -2.91 -6.25
C PRO A 27 3.66 -3.36 -5.43
N PRO A 28 2.46 -2.97 -5.81
CA PRO A 28 1.26 -3.51 -5.21
C PRO A 28 1.13 -4.98 -5.62
N GLY A 29 0.39 -5.75 -4.87
CA GLY A 29 0.20 -7.14 -5.18
C GLY A 29 1.25 -8.05 -4.59
N LYS A 30 2.25 -7.48 -3.92
CA LYS A 30 3.29 -8.26 -3.30
C LYS A 30 2.73 -8.96 -2.08
N MET A 31 3.20 -10.16 -1.80
CA MET A 31 2.74 -10.88 -0.63
C MET A 31 3.20 -10.18 0.64
N CYS A 32 2.36 -10.15 1.64
CA CYS A 32 2.67 -9.48 2.90
C CYS A 32 2.14 -10.27 4.07
N GLY A 33 2.53 -9.89 5.26
CA GLY A 33 2.12 -10.58 6.48
C GLY A 33 2.71 -11.96 6.55
N GLY A 34 1.94 -12.89 7.06
CA GLY A 34 2.39 -14.26 7.19
C GLY A 34 3.39 -14.42 8.30
N ILE A 35 4.01 -15.55 8.36
CA ILE A 35 4.94 -15.86 9.42
C ILE A 35 6.16 -14.96 9.40
N ALA A 36 6.55 -14.48 8.25
CA ALA A 36 7.70 -13.60 8.14
C ALA A 36 7.36 -12.14 8.43
N GLY A 37 6.09 -11.80 8.53
CA GLY A 37 5.69 -10.45 8.84
C GLY A 37 6.10 -9.43 7.81
N VAL A 38 6.04 -9.76 6.55
CA VAL A 38 6.46 -8.86 5.47
C VAL A 38 5.55 -7.65 5.41
N GLN A 39 6.14 -6.46 5.33
CA GLN A 39 5.37 -5.23 5.32
C GLN A 39 5.22 -4.68 3.92
N CYS A 40 4.18 -3.87 3.72
CA CYS A 40 3.93 -3.22 2.43
C CYS A 40 4.60 -1.86 2.41
N GLY A 41 4.72 -1.28 1.23
CA GLY A 41 5.31 0.03 1.09
C GLY A 41 4.38 1.14 1.54
N ASP A 42 4.86 2.37 1.44
CA ASP A 42 4.08 3.54 1.83
C ASP A 42 2.83 3.63 0.98
N GLY A 43 1.78 4.06 1.59
CA GLY A 43 0.51 4.22 0.87
C GLY A 43 -0.20 2.90 0.58
N GLN A 44 0.32 1.80 1.08
CA GLN A 44 -0.27 0.49 0.89
C GLN A 44 -0.62 -0.13 2.22
N PHE A 45 -1.39 -1.18 2.18
CA PHE A 45 -1.68 -1.94 3.40
C PHE A 45 -1.82 -3.41 3.01
N CYS A 46 -1.69 -4.28 3.99
CA CYS A 46 -1.76 -5.71 3.73
C CYS A 46 -3.21 -6.16 3.84
N GLU A 47 -3.77 -6.57 2.71
CA GLU A 47 -5.16 -7.00 2.67
C GLU A 47 -5.22 -8.52 2.75
N PHE A 48 -5.94 -9.03 3.72
CA PHE A 48 -6.10 -10.47 3.91
C PHE A 48 -7.48 -10.90 3.41
N ALA A 49 -7.67 -12.17 3.21
CA ALA A 49 -9.00 -12.67 2.87
C ALA A 49 -9.97 -12.29 3.98
N VAL A 50 -11.21 -12.09 3.62
CA VAL A 50 -12.22 -11.63 4.57
C VAL A 50 -12.28 -12.57 5.77
N GLY A 51 -12.25 -12.00 6.94
CA GLY A 51 -12.35 -12.75 8.19
C GLY A 51 -11.05 -13.29 8.73
N ILE A 52 -9.97 -13.18 7.95
CA ILE A 52 -8.69 -13.72 8.39
C ILE A 52 -7.97 -12.75 9.31
N CYS A 53 -7.95 -11.49 8.98
CA CYS A 53 -7.36 -10.44 9.81
C CYS A 53 -5.92 -10.75 10.25
N GLY A 54 -5.19 -11.46 9.43
CA GLY A 54 -3.79 -11.77 9.75
C GLY A 54 -3.61 -12.88 10.77
N ARG A 55 -4.67 -13.56 11.14
CA ARG A 55 -4.56 -14.62 12.13
C ARG A 55 -3.99 -15.89 11.51
N GLY A 56 -3.41 -16.74 12.33
CA GLY A 56 -2.96 -18.05 11.88
C GLY A 56 -1.84 -18.04 10.88
N ASP A 57 -1.00 -17.03 10.91
CA ASP A 57 0.15 -16.94 10.00
C ASP A 57 -0.24 -16.87 8.53
N GLN A 58 -1.47 -16.49 8.24
CA GLN A 58 -1.91 -16.33 6.86
C GLN A 58 -1.27 -15.11 6.24
N SER A 59 -0.94 -15.18 4.98
CA SER A 59 -0.40 -14.02 4.28
C SER A 59 -1.50 -13.30 3.54
N GLY A 60 -1.25 -12.06 3.17
CA GLY A 60 -2.16 -11.25 2.40
C GLY A 60 -1.43 -10.66 1.20
N VAL A 61 -2.03 -9.64 0.63
CA VAL A 61 -1.49 -9.00 -0.56
C VAL A 61 -1.45 -7.50 -0.31
N CYS A 62 -0.38 -6.86 -0.72
CA CYS A 62 -0.26 -5.41 -0.57
C CYS A 62 -1.18 -4.72 -1.55
N GLU A 63 -2.01 -3.83 -1.06
CA GLU A 63 -2.97 -3.10 -1.86
C GLU A 63 -2.83 -1.62 -1.58
N PRO A 64 -3.04 -0.76 -2.57
CA PRO A 64 -2.96 0.66 -2.31
C PRO A 64 -4.13 1.13 -1.48
N LYS A 65 -3.88 2.09 -0.58
CA LYS A 65 -4.95 2.74 0.14
C LYS A 65 -5.59 3.75 -0.80
N PRO A 66 -6.91 3.73 -0.97
CA PRO A 66 -7.54 4.74 -1.82
C PRO A 66 -7.41 6.12 -1.18
N GLU A 67 -7.26 7.13 -2.02
CA GLU A 67 -7.11 8.49 -1.52
C GLU A 67 -8.43 9.21 -1.37
N ALA A 68 -9.44 8.75 -2.05
CA ALA A 68 -10.76 9.36 -1.98
C ALA A 68 -11.81 8.27 -2.05
N CYS A 69 -12.89 8.47 -1.36
CA CYS A 69 -13.98 7.49 -1.33
C CYS A 69 -15.31 8.19 -1.50
N THR A 70 -16.27 7.47 -2.05
CA THR A 70 -17.63 7.98 -2.05
C THR A 70 -18.22 7.71 -0.67
N PHE A 71 -19.40 8.23 -0.44
CA PHE A 71 -20.02 8.11 0.87
C PHE A 71 -21.27 7.23 0.87
N ASP A 72 -21.38 6.34 -0.10
CA ASP A 72 -22.51 5.43 -0.11
C ASP A 72 -22.41 4.54 1.12
N PHE A 73 -23.54 4.21 1.69
CA PHE A 73 -23.53 3.46 2.92
C PHE A 73 -23.73 1.97 2.65
N ARG A 74 -22.64 1.23 2.77
CA ARG A 74 -22.65 -0.22 2.64
C ARG A 74 -21.70 -0.72 3.71
N PRO A 75 -22.13 -0.74 4.97
CA PRO A 75 -21.20 -0.92 6.07
C PRO A 75 -20.45 -2.23 6.05
N VAL A 76 -19.22 -2.17 6.52
CA VAL A 76 -18.41 -3.36 6.71
C VAL A 76 -17.76 -3.27 8.08
N CYS A 77 -17.44 -4.41 8.65
CA CYS A 77 -16.77 -4.45 9.93
C CYS A 77 -15.28 -4.67 9.68
N GLY A 78 -14.45 -3.78 10.21
CA GLY A 78 -13.01 -3.90 10.05
C GLY A 78 -12.41 -4.85 11.06
N CYS A 79 -11.23 -5.31 10.77
CA CYS A 79 -10.50 -6.19 11.66
C CYS A 79 -10.11 -5.50 12.97
N ASP A 80 -10.24 -4.19 13.01
CA ASP A 80 -10.01 -3.41 14.22
C ASP A 80 -11.26 -3.28 15.08
N GLY A 81 -12.36 -3.93 14.68
CA GLY A 81 -13.62 -3.87 15.45
C GLY A 81 -14.44 -2.64 15.19
N LYS A 82 -14.07 -1.82 14.21
CA LYS A 82 -14.83 -0.62 13.90
C LYS A 82 -15.66 -0.83 12.65
N THR A 83 -16.86 -0.26 12.65
CA THR A 83 -17.73 -0.28 11.48
C THR A 83 -17.35 0.89 10.58
N TYR A 84 -17.11 0.61 9.32
CA TYR A 84 -16.80 1.64 8.33
C TYR A 84 -18.00 1.80 7.40
N GLY A 85 -18.21 2.99 6.91
CA GLY A 85 -19.37 3.28 6.07
C GLY A 85 -19.38 2.51 4.77
N ASN A 86 -18.25 2.16 4.26
CA ASN A 86 -18.16 1.30 3.08
C ASN A 86 -16.75 0.73 2.97
N ASP A 87 -16.58 -0.14 2.03
CA ASP A 87 -15.31 -0.84 1.86
C ASP A 87 -14.18 0.11 1.49
N CYS A 88 -14.47 1.13 0.71
CA CYS A 88 -13.43 2.10 0.35
C CYS A 88 -12.91 2.81 1.60
N GLN A 89 -13.79 3.21 2.49
CA GLN A 89 -13.36 3.90 3.70
C GLN A 89 -12.54 2.97 4.59
N ARG A 90 -12.88 1.70 4.64
CA ARG A 90 -12.11 0.73 5.39
C ARG A 90 -10.70 0.61 4.80
N ARG A 91 -10.63 0.51 3.47
CA ARG A 91 -9.33 0.38 2.81
C ARG A 91 -8.50 1.64 2.96
N ALA A 92 -9.14 2.80 2.94
CA ALA A 92 -8.41 4.05 3.15
C ALA A 92 -7.79 4.10 4.54
N ALA A 93 -8.41 3.44 5.50
CA ALA A 93 -7.85 3.35 6.84
C ALA A 93 -6.79 2.26 6.96
N GLY A 94 -6.60 1.46 5.92
CA GLY A 94 -5.59 0.42 5.94
C GLY A 94 -5.96 -0.78 6.78
N VAL A 95 -7.27 -1.03 6.94
CA VAL A 95 -7.75 -2.06 7.85
C VAL A 95 -8.34 -3.22 7.07
N GLY A 96 -8.01 -4.43 7.45
CA GLY A 96 -8.58 -5.61 6.81
C GLY A 96 -10.06 -5.74 7.11
N LYS A 97 -10.76 -6.60 6.38
CA LYS A 97 -12.19 -6.77 6.56
C LYS A 97 -12.48 -8.02 7.36
N GLU A 98 -13.22 -7.84 8.44
CA GLU A 98 -13.66 -8.95 9.24
C GLU A 98 -14.90 -9.57 8.59
N LYS A 99 -15.85 -8.76 8.19
CA LYS A 99 -17.08 -9.24 7.55
C LYS A 99 -17.83 -8.08 6.93
N ASP A 100 -18.78 -8.41 6.08
CA ASP A 100 -19.69 -7.41 5.55
C ASP A 100 -20.72 -7.09 6.63
N GLY A 101 -21.27 -5.90 6.59
CA GLY A 101 -22.23 -5.46 7.58
C GLY A 101 -21.54 -4.84 8.78
N GLU A 102 -22.34 -4.30 9.67
CA GLU A 102 -21.80 -3.63 10.84
C GLU A 102 -21.18 -4.62 11.81
N CYS A 103 -20.21 -4.14 12.57
CA CYS A 103 -19.64 -4.96 13.62
C CYS A 103 -20.68 -5.23 14.70
N ARG A 104 -20.62 -6.39 15.30
CA ARG A 104 -21.50 -6.65 16.41
C ARG A 104 -20.92 -6.03 17.64
N SER A 105 -21.72 -5.55 18.47
CA SER A 105 -21.23 -4.95 19.70
C SER A 105 -21.09 -5.94 20.84
#